data_fedb7d283c02b62ab0352b5b3f9f55fa
#
_entry.id   fedb7d283c02b62ab0352b5b3f9f55fa
#
_cell.length_a   1.000
_cell.length_b   1.000
_cell.length_c   1.000
_cell.angle_alpha   90.00
_cell.angle_beta   90.00
_cell.angle_gamma   90.00
#
_symmetry.space_group_name_H-M   'P 1'
#
loop_
_entity.id
_entity.type
_entity.pdbx_description
1 polymer ?
#
loop_
_entity_poly.entity_id
_entity_poly.type
_entity_poly.pdbx_seq_one_letter_code
_entity_poly.pdbx_strand_id
1 'polypeptide(L)'
;MYLYNSATHRKEEFKTHTPGHVEMYTCGPTVYHFAHIGNLRSYIMEDVLEKYLRYAGYSVNRVMNITDVGHLTSDADQGEDKMLKGARREHKTVMEIARYYTDAFFEDCRKLNIKRPDVVQPATGLIDDYIRIITRLLDTGYAYVAGGNVYFDTSKLERYYIFNDHNEEDLAVGVREGVEEDTNKRNRNDFVLWFTKSKFEDQALKWDSPWGVGYPGWHIECSGISMKYNGEYLDLHCGGIDNAFPHHTNEIAQSESYLGHPWCPQWCHVAHLNTEGGKMSKSKGEFLTVSLLEQKGYDPLAYRFFCLQSHYRKSLVFTWENLDNAVAAYNKLLAKIAALTPGKGDVDPAALEELKARFTKAMDNDLNTSMAVTVLYDVLKARTTDATKLAALDSFDQVLGLKLTEKAASLRKTQAAAPAAGGFTVVCEDGGQDPQVEALIRARADAKKAKNFAEADRIRDELKAQGVEITDVPGGVRWKRA
;
A
#
# COMPACT_ATOMS: atom_id res chain seq x y z
N MET A 1 15.60 -11.77 -13.57
CA MET A 1 14.47 -10.86 -13.32
C MET A 1 14.62 -9.62 -14.18
N TYR A 2 13.53 -9.17 -14.80
CA TYR A 2 13.45 -7.92 -15.57
C TYR A 2 12.46 -6.99 -14.90
N LEU A 3 12.83 -5.72 -14.73
CA LEU A 3 11.97 -4.67 -14.20
C LEU A 3 11.88 -3.51 -15.19
N TYR A 4 10.72 -2.87 -15.23
CA TYR A 4 10.59 -1.61 -15.97
C TYR A 4 11.28 -0.50 -15.18
N ASN A 5 12.18 0.20 -15.85
CA ASN A 5 12.90 1.33 -15.28
C ASN A 5 12.26 2.64 -15.78
N SER A 6 11.72 3.41 -14.84
CA SER A 6 11.07 4.68 -15.19
C SER A 6 12.03 5.74 -15.70
N ALA A 7 13.33 5.63 -15.38
CA ALA A 7 14.35 6.59 -15.85
C ALA A 7 14.74 6.37 -17.32
N THR A 8 14.69 5.12 -17.79
CA THR A 8 15.04 4.75 -19.16
C THR A 8 13.83 4.44 -20.04
N HIS A 9 12.63 4.35 -19.44
CA HIS A 9 11.37 3.94 -20.07
C HIS A 9 11.43 2.56 -20.73
N ARG A 10 12.28 1.65 -20.21
CA ARG A 10 12.51 0.31 -20.74
C ARG A 10 12.43 -0.74 -19.66
N LYS A 11 12.09 -1.95 -20.07
CA LYS A 11 12.24 -3.12 -19.22
C LYS A 11 13.66 -3.64 -19.34
N GLU A 12 14.39 -3.66 -18.23
CA GLU A 12 15.81 -3.98 -18.15
C GLU A 12 16.06 -5.14 -17.20
N GLU A 13 17.16 -5.82 -17.38
CA GLU A 13 17.62 -6.81 -16.42
C GLU A 13 18.01 -6.14 -15.11
N PHE A 14 17.38 -6.55 -14.02
CA PHE A 14 17.71 -6.03 -12.69
C PHE A 14 19.10 -6.54 -12.26
N LYS A 15 19.97 -5.62 -11.91
CA LYS A 15 21.33 -5.87 -11.45
C LYS A 15 21.60 -5.10 -10.18
N THR A 16 22.39 -5.69 -9.29
CA THR A 16 22.80 -5.07 -8.02
C THR A 16 24.28 -4.72 -8.03
N HIS A 17 24.63 -3.66 -7.31
CA HIS A 17 26.01 -3.25 -7.12
C HIS A 17 26.81 -4.34 -6.37
N THR A 18 26.22 -4.87 -5.31
CA THR A 18 26.77 -6.00 -4.56
C THR A 18 26.05 -7.28 -4.98
N PRO A 19 26.72 -8.29 -5.55
CA PRO A 19 26.07 -9.54 -5.96
C PRO A 19 25.28 -10.19 -4.83
N GLY A 20 24.00 -10.53 -5.09
CA GLY A 20 23.12 -11.18 -4.12
C GLY A 20 22.57 -10.28 -3.01
N HIS A 21 22.86 -8.98 -3.04
CA HIS A 21 22.36 -7.99 -2.10
C HIS A 21 21.68 -6.83 -2.81
N VAL A 22 20.61 -6.30 -2.23
CA VAL A 22 19.85 -5.17 -2.77
C VAL A 22 19.76 -4.06 -1.73
N GLU A 23 20.27 -2.90 -2.06
CA GLU A 23 20.01 -1.65 -1.35
C GLU A 23 18.74 -1.02 -1.95
N MET A 24 17.64 -1.02 -1.17
CA MET A 24 16.31 -0.58 -1.60
C MET A 24 15.84 0.59 -0.74
N TYR A 25 15.42 1.67 -1.40
CA TYR A 25 14.78 2.79 -0.73
C TYR A 25 13.33 2.97 -1.18
N THR A 26 12.45 3.26 -0.23
CA THR A 26 11.03 3.52 -0.50
C THR A 26 10.60 4.79 0.23
N CYS A 27 10.00 5.75 -0.49
CA CYS A 27 9.48 6.96 0.14
C CYS A 27 8.37 6.62 1.12
N GLY A 28 8.52 7.10 2.35
CA GLY A 28 7.53 6.92 3.41
C GLY A 28 6.43 7.99 3.42
N PRO A 29 5.48 7.89 4.34
CA PRO A 29 4.37 8.83 4.45
C PRO A 29 4.76 10.14 5.11
N THR A 30 4.07 11.23 4.76
CA THR A 30 4.01 12.43 5.58
C THR A 30 2.93 12.24 6.64
N VAL A 31 3.33 12.22 7.91
CA VAL A 31 2.52 11.73 9.03
C VAL A 31 1.71 12.82 9.73
N TYR A 32 0.85 13.51 8.99
CA TYR A 32 -0.09 14.51 9.50
C TYR A 32 -1.57 14.07 9.40
N HIS A 33 -1.83 12.93 8.79
CA HIS A 33 -3.13 12.32 8.60
C HIS A 33 -2.99 10.83 8.29
N PHE A 34 -4.08 10.06 8.43
CA PHE A 34 -4.11 8.66 7.98
C PHE A 34 -3.69 8.52 6.52
N ALA A 35 -3.03 7.43 6.19
CA ALA A 35 -2.82 7.05 4.80
C ALA A 35 -4.16 6.60 4.18
N HIS A 36 -4.46 7.08 2.97
CA HIS A 36 -5.59 6.55 2.23
C HIS A 36 -5.19 5.28 1.46
N ILE A 37 -6.17 4.47 1.07
CA ILE A 37 -5.91 3.19 0.38
C ILE A 37 -5.10 3.37 -0.91
N GLY A 38 -5.20 4.51 -1.59
CA GLY A 38 -4.39 4.82 -2.77
C GLY A 38 -2.88 4.91 -2.47
N ASN A 39 -2.49 5.50 -1.32
CA ASN A 39 -1.10 5.46 -0.87
C ASN A 39 -0.67 4.02 -0.54
N LEU A 40 -1.54 3.29 0.16
CA LEU A 40 -1.25 1.93 0.59
C LEU A 40 -1.08 0.96 -0.57
N ARG A 41 -1.67 1.23 -1.75
CA ARG A 41 -1.39 0.48 -2.97
C ARG A 41 0.09 0.50 -3.34
N SER A 42 0.76 1.64 -3.24
CA SER A 42 2.20 1.74 -3.52
C SER A 42 2.99 0.88 -2.54
N TYR A 43 2.71 1.00 -1.24
CA TYR A 43 3.38 0.20 -0.21
C TYR A 43 3.12 -1.32 -0.34
N ILE A 44 1.93 -1.74 -0.81
CA ILE A 44 1.64 -3.14 -1.12
C ILE A 44 2.56 -3.64 -2.25
N MET A 45 2.73 -2.85 -3.33
CA MET A 45 3.55 -3.26 -4.47
C MET A 45 5.04 -3.25 -4.14
N GLU A 46 5.51 -2.29 -3.36
CA GLU A 46 6.87 -2.24 -2.83
C GLU A 46 7.18 -3.44 -1.92
N ASP A 47 6.22 -3.83 -1.06
CA ASP A 47 6.32 -5.01 -0.21
C ASP A 47 6.39 -6.31 -1.02
N VAL A 48 5.59 -6.43 -2.08
CA VAL A 48 5.64 -7.58 -2.99
C VAL A 48 6.98 -7.64 -3.71
N LEU A 49 7.51 -6.50 -4.15
CA LEU A 49 8.83 -6.43 -4.79
C LEU A 49 9.94 -6.87 -3.81
N GLU A 50 9.96 -6.35 -2.59
CA GLU A 50 10.92 -6.77 -1.56
C GLU A 50 10.80 -8.27 -1.28
N LYS A 51 9.58 -8.76 -1.05
CA LYS A 51 9.33 -10.18 -0.78
C LYS A 51 9.76 -11.07 -1.95
N TYR A 52 9.54 -10.62 -3.18
CA TYR A 52 9.97 -11.35 -4.36
C TYR A 52 11.49 -11.37 -4.52
N LEU A 53 12.18 -10.25 -4.27
CA LEU A 53 13.65 -10.21 -4.27
C LEU A 53 14.22 -11.20 -3.26
N ARG A 54 13.67 -11.24 -2.03
CA ARG A 54 14.05 -12.23 -1.01
C ARG A 54 13.74 -13.67 -1.45
N TYR A 55 12.59 -13.89 -2.05
CA TYR A 55 12.20 -15.20 -2.62
C TYR A 55 13.16 -15.66 -3.73
N ALA A 56 13.65 -14.74 -4.54
CA ALA A 56 14.64 -14.96 -5.59
C ALA A 56 16.08 -15.14 -5.05
N GLY A 57 16.28 -15.09 -3.72
CA GLY A 57 17.55 -15.37 -3.06
C GLY A 57 18.40 -14.14 -2.73
N TYR A 58 17.92 -12.92 -2.96
CA TYR A 58 18.63 -11.70 -2.54
C TYR A 58 18.47 -11.46 -1.03
N SER A 59 19.52 -10.99 -0.40
CA SER A 59 19.38 -10.22 0.84
C SER A 59 18.95 -8.80 0.48
N VAL A 60 18.06 -8.20 1.26
CA VAL A 60 17.54 -6.85 0.98
C VAL A 60 17.68 -5.98 2.22
N ASN A 61 18.26 -4.80 2.06
CA ASN A 61 18.22 -3.73 3.04
C ASN A 61 17.19 -2.69 2.58
N ARG A 62 15.96 -2.77 3.07
CA ARG A 62 14.91 -1.80 2.75
C ARG A 62 14.89 -0.67 3.77
N VAL A 63 15.11 0.55 3.28
CA VAL A 63 15.08 1.80 4.07
C VAL A 63 13.86 2.61 3.69
N MET A 64 13.22 3.24 4.68
CA MET A 64 12.08 4.13 4.51
C MET A 64 12.21 5.33 5.43
N ASN A 65 11.90 6.53 4.91
CA ASN A 65 11.75 7.71 5.76
C ASN A 65 10.36 7.76 6.41
N ILE A 66 10.25 8.56 7.45
CA ILE A 66 8.97 9.12 7.93
C ILE A 66 9.13 10.63 7.87
N THR A 67 8.32 11.31 7.06
CA THR A 67 8.31 12.76 6.96
C THR A 67 7.51 13.34 8.12
N ASP A 68 8.21 13.65 9.20
CA ASP A 68 7.70 14.24 10.44
C ASP A 68 8.05 15.73 10.58
N VAL A 69 8.68 16.31 9.57
CA VAL A 69 8.86 17.75 9.38
C VAL A 69 7.66 18.32 8.62
N GLY A 70 7.22 19.52 8.99
CA GLY A 70 6.18 20.21 8.26
C GLY A 70 6.67 20.68 6.90
N HIS A 71 6.05 20.17 5.84
CA HIS A 71 6.24 20.68 4.50
C HIS A 71 5.00 21.42 4.03
N LEU A 72 5.20 22.36 3.11
CA LEU A 72 4.13 23.17 2.56
C LEU A 72 3.13 22.30 1.77
N THR A 73 1.88 22.73 1.68
CA THR A 73 0.78 21.95 1.09
C THR A 73 0.94 21.70 -0.41
N SER A 74 1.82 22.44 -1.08
CA SER A 74 2.13 22.24 -2.49
C SER A 74 3.55 21.67 -2.66
N ASP A 75 3.71 20.79 -3.65
CA ASP A 75 5.02 20.23 -4.04
C ASP A 75 5.95 21.32 -4.67
N ALA A 76 5.41 22.53 -4.88
CA ALA A 76 6.11 23.71 -5.41
C ALA A 76 6.55 24.69 -4.31
N ASP A 77 6.88 24.22 -3.12
CA ASP A 77 7.37 25.01 -1.99
C ASP A 77 6.40 26.14 -1.52
N GLN A 78 5.09 25.90 -1.64
CA GLN A 78 4.06 26.88 -1.28
C GLN A 78 2.93 26.23 -0.46
N GLY A 79 2.24 27.04 0.37
CA GLY A 79 1.09 26.60 1.15
C GLY A 79 1.33 26.52 2.66
N GLU A 80 0.32 26.10 3.42
CA GLU A 80 0.38 25.93 4.88
C GLU A 80 1.18 24.67 5.27
N ASP A 81 1.87 24.73 6.41
CA ASP A 81 2.54 23.57 7.00
C ASP A 81 1.54 22.44 7.29
N LYS A 82 1.77 21.28 6.66
CA LYS A 82 0.89 20.10 6.78
C LYS A 82 0.84 19.56 8.21
N MET A 83 1.98 19.55 8.93
CA MET A 83 2.06 19.05 10.29
C MET A 83 1.33 20.00 11.28
N LEU A 84 1.51 21.31 11.11
CA LEU A 84 0.84 22.31 11.93
C LEU A 84 -0.68 22.27 11.71
N LYS A 85 -1.13 22.09 10.47
CA LYS A 85 -2.54 21.90 10.16
C LYS A 85 -3.14 20.68 10.86
N GLY A 86 -2.42 19.57 10.89
CA GLY A 86 -2.79 18.36 11.63
C GLY A 86 -2.86 18.63 13.14
N ALA A 87 -1.84 19.29 13.71
CA ALA A 87 -1.76 19.61 15.12
C ALA A 87 -2.91 20.50 15.59
N ARG A 88 -3.23 21.56 14.84
CA ARG A 88 -4.36 22.46 15.13
C ARG A 88 -5.70 21.74 15.08
N ARG A 89 -5.90 20.87 14.07
CA ARG A 89 -7.13 20.09 13.92
C ARG A 89 -7.41 19.19 15.11
N GLU A 90 -6.36 18.62 15.71
CA GLU A 90 -6.47 17.60 16.76
C GLU A 90 -6.08 18.11 18.15
N HIS A 91 -5.77 19.40 18.27
CA HIS A 91 -5.34 20.03 19.54
C HIS A 91 -4.15 19.31 20.20
N LYS A 92 -3.17 18.89 19.38
CA LYS A 92 -1.95 18.17 19.79
C LYS A 92 -0.71 18.92 19.31
N THR A 93 0.45 18.57 19.87
CA THR A 93 1.73 19.04 19.34
C THR A 93 2.07 18.35 18.02
N VAL A 94 2.92 18.97 17.21
CA VAL A 94 3.39 18.39 15.93
C VAL A 94 4.03 17.01 16.15
N MET A 95 4.82 16.84 17.21
CA MET A 95 5.48 15.56 17.50
C MET A 95 4.52 14.47 17.97
N GLU A 96 3.46 14.83 18.71
CA GLU A 96 2.40 13.88 19.07
C GLU A 96 1.60 13.43 17.85
N ILE A 97 1.32 14.35 16.91
CA ILE A 97 0.68 14.04 15.64
C ILE A 97 1.57 13.12 14.81
N ALA A 98 2.85 13.43 14.66
CA ALA A 98 3.79 12.60 13.91
C ALA A 98 3.85 11.18 14.45
N ARG A 99 3.95 11.01 15.77
CA ARG A 99 3.96 9.68 16.41
C ARG A 99 2.65 8.94 16.19
N TYR A 100 1.53 9.58 16.45
CA TYR A 100 0.20 8.97 16.31
C TYR A 100 -0.04 8.44 14.88
N TYR A 101 0.22 9.25 13.85
CA TYR A 101 -0.01 8.82 12.47
C TYR A 101 1.08 7.87 11.94
N THR A 102 2.28 7.90 12.49
CA THR A 102 3.30 6.88 12.23
C THR A 102 2.84 5.51 12.74
N ASP A 103 2.33 5.44 13.97
CA ASP A 103 1.82 4.20 14.56
C ASP A 103 0.59 3.71 13.79
N ALA A 104 -0.34 4.60 13.44
CA ALA A 104 -1.50 4.27 12.62
C ALA A 104 -1.12 3.74 11.22
N PHE A 105 -0.12 4.34 10.58
CA PHE A 105 0.38 3.87 9.28
C PHE A 105 0.95 2.44 9.38
N PHE A 106 1.78 2.15 10.38
CA PHE A 106 2.33 0.81 10.53
C PHE A 106 1.28 -0.22 10.98
N GLU A 107 0.25 0.19 11.71
CA GLU A 107 -0.88 -0.69 12.00
C GLU A 107 -1.67 -1.04 10.73
N ASP A 108 -1.92 -0.08 9.85
CA ASP A 108 -2.53 -0.33 8.54
C ASP A 108 -1.65 -1.25 7.67
N CYS A 109 -0.33 -1.03 7.68
CA CYS A 109 0.64 -1.92 7.02
C CYS A 109 0.55 -3.36 7.56
N ARG A 110 0.46 -3.53 8.88
CA ARG A 110 0.32 -4.85 9.53
C ARG A 110 -0.96 -5.56 9.10
N LYS A 111 -2.08 -4.84 9.04
CA LYS A 111 -3.40 -5.36 8.58
C LYS A 111 -3.35 -5.80 7.12
N LEU A 112 -2.60 -5.08 6.29
CA LEU A 112 -2.37 -5.39 4.88
C LEU A 112 -1.24 -6.40 4.65
N ASN A 113 -0.65 -6.95 5.72
CA ASN A 113 0.50 -7.87 5.66
C ASN A 113 1.71 -7.30 4.89
N ILE A 114 1.94 -6.00 5.04
CA ILE A 114 3.11 -5.28 4.54
C ILE A 114 4.23 -5.41 5.59
N LYS A 115 5.39 -5.93 5.17
CA LYS A 115 6.57 -6.04 6.04
C LYS A 115 7.06 -4.63 6.42
N ARG A 116 7.38 -4.43 7.71
CA ARG A 116 8.06 -3.21 8.13
C ARG A 116 9.46 -3.16 7.48
N PRO A 117 9.88 -2.02 6.92
CA PRO A 117 11.23 -1.87 6.38
C PRO A 117 12.31 -2.18 7.43
N ASP A 118 13.49 -2.59 6.97
CA ASP A 118 14.61 -2.96 7.86
C ASP A 118 15.11 -1.73 8.62
N VAL A 119 15.07 -0.55 7.98
CA VAL A 119 15.31 0.75 8.61
C VAL A 119 14.14 1.68 8.36
N VAL A 120 13.65 2.30 9.41
CA VAL A 120 12.63 3.37 9.37
C VAL A 120 13.20 4.59 10.08
N GLN A 121 13.42 5.69 9.35
CA GLN A 121 14.07 6.89 9.87
C GLN A 121 13.14 8.10 9.79
N PRO A 122 12.76 8.71 10.93
CA PRO A 122 12.14 10.04 10.94
C PRO A 122 13.09 11.11 10.39
N ALA A 123 12.58 12.00 9.57
CA ALA A 123 13.36 13.06 8.92
C ALA A 123 14.02 14.00 9.93
N THR A 124 13.33 14.31 11.03
CA THR A 124 13.86 15.17 12.11
C THR A 124 15.12 14.61 12.78
N GLY A 125 15.41 13.33 12.63
CA GLY A 125 16.57 12.67 13.22
C GLY A 125 17.90 12.89 12.48
N LEU A 126 17.91 13.54 11.29
CA LEU A 126 19.09 13.67 10.42
C LEU A 126 19.42 15.10 10.00
N ILE A 127 19.06 16.09 10.78
CA ILE A 127 19.26 17.52 10.47
C ILE A 127 20.73 17.84 10.18
N ASP A 128 21.66 17.34 10.97
CA ASP A 128 23.11 17.57 10.77
C ASP A 128 23.62 16.94 9.46
N ASP A 129 23.06 15.78 9.07
CA ASP A 129 23.40 15.13 7.80
C ASP A 129 22.90 15.98 6.62
N TYR A 130 21.72 16.57 6.69
CA TYR A 130 21.20 17.46 5.64
C TYR A 130 22.06 18.73 5.54
N ILE A 131 22.41 19.34 6.66
CA ILE A 131 23.29 20.52 6.69
C ILE A 131 24.64 20.19 6.04
N ARG A 132 25.23 19.04 6.33
CA ARG A 132 26.47 18.57 5.71
C ARG A 132 26.35 18.41 4.20
N ILE A 133 25.26 17.80 3.72
CA ILE A 133 25.02 17.61 2.28
C ILE A 133 24.86 18.95 1.59
N ILE A 134 24.03 19.84 2.14
CA ILE A 134 23.78 21.17 1.58
C ILE A 134 25.07 22.02 1.56
N THR A 135 25.90 21.96 2.62
CA THR A 135 27.19 22.65 2.67
C THR A 135 28.08 22.21 1.51
N ARG A 136 28.20 20.89 1.26
CA ARG A 136 29.00 20.38 0.14
C ARG A 136 28.42 20.82 -1.20
N LEU A 137 27.11 20.84 -1.39
CA LEU A 137 26.48 21.33 -2.62
C LEU A 137 26.76 22.82 -2.86
N LEU A 138 26.83 23.64 -1.81
CA LEU A 138 27.26 25.05 -1.88
C LEU A 138 28.73 25.16 -2.25
N ASP A 139 29.61 24.40 -1.60
CA ASP A 139 31.06 24.42 -1.84
C ASP A 139 31.42 23.97 -3.26
N THR A 140 30.65 23.06 -3.83
CA THR A 140 30.83 22.53 -5.21
C THR A 140 30.09 23.34 -6.27
N GLY A 141 29.33 24.38 -5.87
CA GLY A 141 28.66 25.29 -6.79
C GLY A 141 27.32 24.77 -7.36
N TYR A 142 26.77 23.68 -6.83
CA TYR A 142 25.44 23.19 -7.19
C TYR A 142 24.32 23.86 -6.41
N ALA A 143 24.65 24.62 -5.37
CA ALA A 143 23.65 25.35 -4.58
C ALA A 143 24.06 26.82 -4.41
N TYR A 144 23.12 27.66 -4.05
CA TYR A 144 23.34 29.09 -3.76
C TYR A 144 22.40 29.60 -2.69
N VAL A 145 22.77 30.73 -2.05
CA VAL A 145 21.93 31.42 -1.09
C VAL A 145 21.29 32.63 -1.75
N ALA A 146 19.97 32.76 -1.63
CA ALA A 146 19.23 33.92 -2.11
C ALA A 146 18.01 34.18 -1.21
N GLY A 147 17.70 35.46 -0.93
CA GLY A 147 16.55 35.82 -0.09
C GLY A 147 16.59 35.26 1.34
N GLY A 148 17.70 34.68 1.76
CA GLY A 148 17.88 33.98 3.03
C GLY A 148 17.76 32.46 2.96
N ASN A 149 17.18 31.90 1.89
CA ASN A 149 17.05 30.47 1.67
C ASN A 149 18.22 29.88 0.89
N VAL A 150 18.42 28.56 0.97
CA VAL A 150 19.40 27.83 0.16
C VAL A 150 18.65 27.09 -0.93
N TYR A 151 19.07 27.29 -2.18
CA TYR A 151 18.45 26.70 -3.37
C TYR A 151 19.46 25.79 -4.08
N PHE A 152 18.96 24.72 -4.68
CA PHE A 152 19.68 23.94 -5.68
C PHE A 152 19.60 24.64 -7.04
N ASP A 153 20.74 24.76 -7.73
CA ASP A 153 20.88 25.38 -9.06
C ASP A 153 20.74 24.30 -10.16
N THR A 154 19.55 24.15 -10.70
CA THR A 154 19.27 23.12 -11.71
C THR A 154 19.97 23.36 -13.03
N SER A 155 20.46 24.60 -13.30
CA SER A 155 21.25 24.92 -14.51
C SER A 155 22.63 24.28 -14.53
N LYS A 156 23.08 23.73 -13.42
CA LYS A 156 24.36 23.02 -13.31
C LYS A 156 24.31 21.59 -13.79
N LEU A 157 23.11 21.05 -14.01
CA LEU A 157 22.89 19.68 -14.45
C LEU A 157 22.86 19.60 -15.97
N GLU A 158 23.53 18.58 -16.54
CA GLU A 158 23.42 18.29 -17.97
C GLU A 158 22.00 17.88 -18.37
N ARG A 159 21.30 17.15 -17.46
CA ARG A 159 19.93 16.69 -17.64
C ARG A 159 19.20 16.74 -16.31
N TYR A 160 18.13 17.54 -16.24
CA TYR A 160 17.26 17.63 -15.06
C TYR A 160 16.04 16.73 -15.17
N TYR A 161 15.31 16.76 -16.29
CA TYR A 161 14.12 15.96 -16.50
C TYR A 161 14.48 14.51 -16.85
N ILE A 162 14.51 13.64 -15.83
CA ILE A 162 14.91 12.24 -15.98
C ILE A 162 13.73 11.36 -16.39
N PHE A 163 12.57 11.56 -15.75
CA PHE A 163 11.42 10.67 -15.90
C PHE A 163 10.41 11.09 -16.96
N ASN A 164 10.53 12.31 -17.49
CA ASN A 164 9.61 12.88 -18.46
C ASN A 164 10.36 13.23 -19.75
N ASP A 165 9.80 12.83 -20.89
CA ASP A 165 10.28 13.29 -22.20
C ASP A 165 9.80 14.73 -22.54
N HIS A 166 9.19 15.41 -21.55
CA HIS A 166 8.61 16.74 -21.76
C HIS A 166 9.69 17.83 -21.79
N ASN A 167 9.57 18.70 -22.78
CA ASN A 167 10.29 19.97 -22.84
C ASN A 167 9.76 20.93 -21.75
N GLU A 168 10.56 21.95 -21.38
CA GLU A 168 10.18 22.98 -20.41
C GLU A 168 8.80 23.62 -20.70
N GLU A 169 8.39 23.68 -21.96
CA GLU A 169 7.11 24.24 -22.42
C GLU A 169 5.91 23.36 -22.02
N ASP A 170 6.05 22.04 -22.03
CA ASP A 170 4.97 21.10 -21.67
C ASP A 170 4.68 21.11 -20.17
N LEU A 171 5.70 21.40 -19.35
CA LEU A 171 5.57 21.53 -17.90
C LEU A 171 4.94 22.87 -17.48
N ALA A 172 4.99 23.88 -18.36
CA ALA A 172 4.31 25.15 -18.17
C ALA A 172 2.77 24.99 -18.13
N VAL A 173 2.24 24.00 -18.84
CA VAL A 173 0.80 23.67 -18.85
C VAL A 173 0.35 22.99 -17.55
N GLY A 174 1.26 22.34 -16.81
CA GLY A 174 0.98 21.69 -15.52
C GLY A 174 1.11 22.59 -14.29
N VAL A 175 1.51 23.84 -14.45
CA VAL A 175 1.59 24.81 -13.35
C VAL A 175 0.17 25.17 -12.92
N ARG A 176 -0.21 24.79 -11.70
CA ARG A 176 -1.49 25.15 -11.11
C ARG A 176 -1.65 26.67 -11.14
N GLU A 177 -2.76 27.15 -11.67
CA GLU A 177 -3.16 28.57 -11.56
C GLU A 177 -3.05 29.01 -10.09
N GLY A 178 -2.34 30.11 -9.83
CA GLY A 178 -2.19 30.68 -8.50
C GLY A 178 -0.86 30.42 -7.78
N VAL A 179 0.14 29.80 -8.41
CA VAL A 179 1.50 29.69 -7.87
C VAL A 179 2.24 31.01 -8.12
N GLU A 180 2.49 31.79 -7.06
CA GLU A 180 3.34 32.97 -7.16
C GLU A 180 4.79 32.58 -7.42
N GLU A 181 5.43 33.23 -8.38
CA GLU A 181 6.82 32.97 -8.75
C GLU A 181 7.75 33.43 -7.62
N ASP A 182 8.66 32.52 -7.18
CA ASP A 182 9.69 32.87 -6.21
C ASP A 182 10.83 33.62 -6.91
N THR A 183 10.83 34.94 -6.78
CA THR A 183 11.80 35.84 -7.42
C THR A 183 13.24 35.67 -6.95
N ASN A 184 13.49 34.89 -5.89
CA ASN A 184 14.84 34.56 -5.43
C ASN A 184 15.48 33.44 -6.23
N LYS A 185 14.69 32.64 -6.95
CA LYS A 185 15.21 31.57 -7.80
C LYS A 185 15.94 32.14 -9.02
N ARG A 186 17.11 31.56 -9.34
CA ARG A 186 17.84 31.89 -10.56
C ARG A 186 17.19 31.26 -11.79
N ASN A 187 16.70 30.03 -11.62
CA ASN A 187 16.02 29.27 -12.66
C ASN A 187 14.65 28.82 -12.11
N ARG A 188 13.66 28.72 -12.98
CA ARG A 188 12.30 28.34 -12.62
C ARG A 188 12.23 27.00 -11.87
N ASN A 189 13.07 26.04 -12.25
CA ASN A 189 13.10 24.70 -11.70
C ASN A 189 13.95 24.55 -10.45
N ASP A 190 14.65 25.61 -10.02
CA ASP A 190 15.41 25.58 -8.79
C ASP A 190 14.48 25.28 -7.61
N PHE A 191 14.96 24.54 -6.63
CA PHE A 191 14.17 24.13 -5.49
C PHE A 191 14.91 24.38 -4.19
N VAL A 192 14.16 24.56 -3.12
CA VAL A 192 14.73 24.92 -1.81
C VAL A 192 15.33 23.69 -1.13
N LEU A 193 16.57 23.82 -0.67
CA LEU A 193 17.28 22.84 0.15
C LEU A 193 17.14 23.15 1.64
N TRP A 194 17.10 24.45 2.01
CA TRP A 194 16.94 24.91 3.38
C TRP A 194 16.14 26.21 3.41
N PHE A 195 15.07 26.24 4.18
CA PHE A 195 14.22 27.40 4.40
C PHE A 195 14.67 28.14 5.66
N THR A 196 15.07 29.39 5.57
CA THR A 196 15.19 30.31 6.70
C THR A 196 14.07 31.34 6.70
N LYS A 197 13.53 31.64 5.52
CA LYS A 197 12.38 32.51 5.32
C LYS A 197 11.36 31.79 4.46
N SER A 198 10.16 31.62 4.98
CA SER A 198 9.01 31.20 4.20
C SER A 198 7.93 32.27 4.30
N LYS A 199 7.02 32.34 3.32
CA LYS A 199 5.84 33.21 3.37
C LYS A 199 4.93 32.89 4.58
N PHE A 200 5.14 31.73 5.19
CA PHE A 200 4.41 31.21 6.34
C PHE A 200 5.36 31.18 7.55
N GLU A 201 5.23 32.16 8.42
CA GLU A 201 6.03 32.26 9.65
C GLU A 201 5.77 31.13 10.67
N ASP A 202 4.75 30.33 10.42
CA ASP A 202 4.15 29.37 11.35
C ASP A 202 4.81 27.99 11.34
N GLN A 203 6.00 27.79 10.73
CA GLN A 203 6.69 26.49 10.79
C GLN A 203 7.01 26.11 12.25
N ALA A 204 6.45 24.96 12.69
CA ALA A 204 6.51 24.54 14.08
C ALA A 204 7.92 24.05 14.52
N LEU A 205 8.67 23.43 13.58
CA LEU A 205 9.99 22.86 13.86
C LEU A 205 11.06 23.60 13.06
N LYS A 206 12.05 24.15 13.76
CA LYS A 206 13.18 24.87 13.18
C LYS A 206 14.46 24.48 13.90
N TRP A 207 15.57 24.51 13.19
CA TRP A 207 16.89 24.18 13.69
C TRP A 207 17.91 25.25 13.29
N ASP A 208 18.97 25.37 14.08
CA ASP A 208 20.11 26.19 13.73
C ASP A 208 20.84 25.61 12.52
N SER A 209 21.31 26.50 11.64
CA SER A 209 22.16 26.14 10.51
C SER A 209 23.16 27.25 10.19
N PRO A 210 24.19 27.00 9.38
CA PRO A 210 25.11 28.03 8.92
C PRO A 210 24.45 29.20 8.19
N TRP A 211 23.26 28.98 7.66
CA TRP A 211 22.48 29.97 6.87
C TRP A 211 21.42 30.70 7.70
N GLY A 212 21.24 30.28 8.94
CA GLY A 212 20.23 30.80 9.87
C GLY A 212 19.28 29.73 10.40
N VAL A 213 18.43 30.12 11.34
CA VAL A 213 17.40 29.24 11.91
C VAL A 213 16.35 28.91 10.83
N GLY A 214 16.11 27.61 10.60
CA GLY A 214 15.23 27.19 9.53
C GLY A 214 14.94 25.69 9.56
N TYR A 215 14.54 25.16 8.41
CA TYR A 215 14.17 23.75 8.26
C TYR A 215 14.53 23.22 6.85
N PRO A 216 14.73 21.89 6.68
CA PRO A 216 15.10 21.32 5.41
C PRO A 216 13.97 21.39 4.39
N GLY A 217 14.34 21.46 3.10
CA GLY A 217 13.42 21.18 2.00
C GLY A 217 12.98 19.72 2.00
N TRP A 218 11.87 19.42 1.31
CA TRP A 218 11.28 18.08 1.33
C TRP A 218 12.18 16.99 0.71
N HIS A 219 12.88 17.34 -0.37
CA HIS A 219 13.62 16.35 -1.16
C HIS A 219 14.94 15.91 -0.52
N ILE A 220 15.56 16.75 0.32
CA ILE A 220 16.83 16.45 0.98
C ILE A 220 16.70 15.34 2.03
N GLU A 221 15.50 15.15 2.59
CA GLU A 221 15.23 14.09 3.56
C GLU A 221 15.52 12.71 2.98
N CYS A 222 14.90 12.39 1.84
CA CYS A 222 15.06 11.09 1.19
C CYS A 222 16.49 10.87 0.70
N SER A 223 17.13 11.88 0.09
CA SER A 223 18.54 11.80 -0.29
C SER A 223 19.44 11.53 0.91
N GLY A 224 19.29 12.28 1.99
CA GLY A 224 20.12 12.13 3.20
C GLY A 224 19.92 10.80 3.91
N ILE A 225 18.66 10.36 4.07
CA ILE A 225 18.32 9.10 4.74
C ILE A 225 18.81 7.91 3.91
N SER A 226 18.57 7.93 2.61
CA SER A 226 19.03 6.87 1.71
C SER A 226 20.55 6.76 1.73
N MET A 227 21.29 7.84 1.48
CA MET A 227 22.75 7.81 1.50
C MET A 227 23.32 7.35 2.83
N LYS A 228 22.66 7.65 3.96
CA LYS A 228 23.12 7.23 5.28
C LYS A 228 22.97 5.74 5.53
N TYR A 229 21.86 5.14 5.13
CA TYR A 229 21.51 3.77 5.50
C TYR A 229 21.64 2.76 4.35
N ASN A 230 21.58 3.21 3.09
CA ASN A 230 21.84 2.39 1.90
C ASN A 230 23.24 2.66 1.30
N GLY A 231 23.94 3.71 1.74
CA GLY A 231 25.26 4.06 1.22
C GLY A 231 25.20 4.85 -0.10
N GLU A 232 26.36 4.91 -0.76
CA GLU A 232 26.57 5.75 -1.96
C GLU A 232 26.01 5.13 -3.25
N TYR A 233 25.68 3.84 -3.23
CA TYR A 233 25.18 3.08 -4.36
C TYR A 233 23.87 2.41 -4.00
N LEU A 234 22.79 3.08 -4.35
CA LEU A 234 21.44 2.53 -4.21
C LEU A 234 21.13 1.65 -5.44
N ASP A 235 20.58 0.45 -5.24
CA ASP A 235 20.23 -0.43 -6.35
C ASP A 235 18.84 -0.13 -6.90
N LEU A 236 17.89 0.22 -6.02
CA LEU A 236 16.47 0.31 -6.35
C LEU A 236 15.77 1.38 -5.52
N HIS A 237 15.09 2.30 -6.19
CA HIS A 237 14.24 3.31 -5.56
C HIS A 237 12.79 3.17 -6.02
N CYS A 238 11.84 3.17 -5.07
CA CYS A 238 10.42 3.00 -5.34
C CYS A 238 9.58 4.14 -4.76
N GLY A 239 8.44 4.39 -5.42
CA GLY A 239 7.42 5.33 -4.94
C GLY A 239 6.17 5.33 -5.81
N GLY A 240 5.24 6.22 -5.53
CA GLY A 240 4.11 6.51 -6.41
C GLY A 240 4.55 7.24 -7.68
N ILE A 241 3.77 7.14 -8.73
CA ILE A 241 4.11 7.83 -10.01
C ILE A 241 4.19 9.34 -9.85
N ASP A 242 3.47 9.91 -8.90
CA ASP A 242 3.54 11.34 -8.56
C ASP A 242 4.86 11.77 -7.89
N ASN A 243 5.62 10.81 -7.36
CA ASN A 243 6.96 11.11 -6.84
C ASN A 243 8.01 11.28 -7.96
N ALA A 244 7.76 10.76 -9.16
CA ALA A 244 8.72 10.85 -10.26
C ALA A 244 9.17 12.29 -10.52
N PHE A 245 8.20 13.22 -10.52
CA PHE A 245 8.46 14.66 -10.63
C PHE A 245 7.54 15.45 -9.67
N PRO A 246 8.07 16.42 -8.89
CA PRO A 246 9.51 16.81 -8.86
C PRO A 246 10.37 15.99 -7.89
N HIS A 247 9.78 15.15 -7.01
CA HIS A 247 10.44 14.61 -5.83
C HIS A 247 11.69 13.75 -6.17
N HIS A 248 11.52 12.64 -6.87
CA HIS A 248 12.65 11.77 -7.24
C HIS A 248 13.63 12.45 -8.20
N THR A 249 13.15 13.32 -9.10
CA THR A 249 14.01 14.15 -9.94
C THR A 249 14.93 15.01 -9.10
N ASN A 250 14.42 15.63 -8.05
CA ASN A 250 15.22 16.46 -7.13
C ASN A 250 16.14 15.63 -6.25
N GLU A 251 15.74 14.41 -5.87
CA GLU A 251 16.63 13.49 -5.15
C GLU A 251 17.83 13.08 -5.99
N ILE A 252 17.63 12.78 -7.29
CA ILE A 252 18.73 12.48 -8.23
C ILE A 252 19.67 13.69 -8.31
N ALA A 253 19.12 14.89 -8.52
CA ALA A 253 19.88 16.12 -8.59
C ALA A 253 20.77 16.32 -7.36
N GLN A 254 20.23 16.18 -6.16
CA GLN A 254 20.94 16.33 -4.89
C GLN A 254 21.99 15.24 -4.69
N SER A 255 21.58 13.98 -4.84
CA SER A 255 22.43 12.83 -4.51
C SER A 255 23.60 12.71 -5.47
N GLU A 256 23.39 12.79 -6.77
CA GLU A 256 24.46 12.64 -7.78
C GLU A 256 25.43 13.84 -7.75
N SER A 257 24.90 15.06 -7.53
CA SER A 257 25.77 16.25 -7.37
C SER A 257 26.60 16.19 -6.07
N TYR A 258 26.05 15.63 -5.00
CA TYR A 258 26.78 15.43 -3.75
C TYR A 258 27.85 14.33 -3.89
N LEU A 259 27.49 13.19 -4.49
CA LEU A 259 28.38 12.03 -4.63
C LEU A 259 29.43 12.21 -5.71
N GLY A 260 29.09 12.88 -6.82
CA GLY A 260 29.92 13.02 -8.00
C GLY A 260 29.90 11.81 -8.94
N HIS A 261 28.91 10.93 -8.79
CA HIS A 261 28.68 9.76 -9.63
C HIS A 261 27.19 9.39 -9.66
N PRO A 262 26.73 8.55 -10.62
CA PRO A 262 25.35 8.05 -10.65
C PRO A 262 24.98 7.32 -9.35
N TRP A 263 23.80 7.59 -8.83
CA TRP A 263 23.37 7.13 -7.50
C TRP A 263 22.49 5.88 -7.55
N CYS A 264 21.40 5.92 -8.31
CA CYS A 264 20.40 4.84 -8.37
C CYS A 264 20.10 4.46 -9.81
N PRO A 265 20.42 3.22 -10.24
CA PRO A 265 20.20 2.78 -11.62
C PRO A 265 18.77 2.35 -11.92
N GLN A 266 17.97 1.89 -10.92
CA GLN A 266 16.64 1.33 -11.12
C GLN A 266 15.57 2.10 -10.36
N TRP A 267 14.57 2.59 -11.10
CA TRP A 267 13.45 3.37 -10.57
C TRP A 267 12.12 2.69 -10.85
N CYS A 268 11.35 2.40 -9.79
CA CYS A 268 10.04 1.78 -9.88
C CYS A 268 8.95 2.72 -9.40
N HIS A 269 7.97 3.02 -10.27
CA HIS A 269 6.83 3.87 -9.93
C HIS A 269 5.51 3.10 -10.03
N VAL A 270 4.70 3.18 -8.97
CA VAL A 270 3.38 2.57 -8.92
C VAL A 270 2.34 3.57 -9.41
N ALA A 271 1.55 3.18 -10.39
CA ALA A 271 0.49 4.01 -10.94
C ALA A 271 -0.64 4.27 -9.93
N HIS A 272 -1.38 5.35 -10.14
CA HIS A 272 -2.44 5.79 -9.22
C HIS A 272 -3.55 4.76 -9.01
N LEU A 273 -4.12 4.79 -7.80
CA LEU A 273 -5.47 4.32 -7.54
C LEU A 273 -6.42 5.50 -7.75
N ASN A 274 -7.29 5.40 -8.74
CA ASN A 274 -8.30 6.39 -9.06
C ASN A 274 -9.65 5.99 -8.46
N THR A 275 -10.52 6.97 -8.26
CA THR A 275 -11.97 6.76 -8.07
C THR A 275 -12.69 7.13 -9.35
N GLU A 276 -14.00 6.90 -9.45
CA GLU A 276 -14.81 7.32 -10.60
C GLU A 276 -14.71 8.82 -10.89
N GLY A 277 -14.45 9.65 -9.87
CA GLY A 277 -14.19 11.09 -9.98
C GLY A 277 -12.76 11.49 -10.32
N GLY A 278 -11.88 10.52 -10.67
CA GLY A 278 -10.46 10.76 -10.96
C GLY A 278 -9.52 10.40 -9.80
N LYS A 279 -8.38 11.11 -9.69
CA LYS A 279 -7.39 10.88 -8.62
C LYS A 279 -8.05 11.05 -7.24
N MET A 280 -7.85 10.07 -6.37
CA MET A 280 -8.31 10.14 -4.98
C MET A 280 -7.63 11.32 -4.28
N SER A 281 -8.41 12.22 -3.70
CA SER A 281 -7.89 13.36 -2.95
C SER A 281 -8.69 13.57 -1.66
N LYS A 282 -8.02 14.11 -0.65
CA LYS A 282 -8.60 14.39 0.68
C LYS A 282 -9.78 15.37 0.67
N SER A 283 -9.95 16.12 -0.43
CA SER A 283 -10.98 17.17 -0.57
C SER A 283 -12.20 16.75 -1.38
N LYS A 284 -12.19 15.55 -2.01
CA LYS A 284 -13.25 15.09 -2.91
C LYS A 284 -13.78 13.73 -2.47
N GLY A 285 -14.85 13.72 -1.67
CA GLY A 285 -15.58 12.51 -1.30
C GLY A 285 -15.12 11.83 0.00
N GLU A 286 -15.54 10.57 0.21
CA GLU A 286 -15.22 9.77 1.39
C GLU A 286 -13.71 9.48 1.47
N PHE A 287 -13.10 9.74 2.63
CA PHE A 287 -11.67 9.50 2.82
C PHE A 287 -11.44 8.00 3.11
N LEU A 288 -11.07 7.26 2.06
CA LEU A 288 -10.96 5.82 2.06
C LEU A 288 -9.70 5.36 2.81
N THR A 289 -9.87 4.80 4.00
CA THR A 289 -8.81 4.24 4.86
C THR A 289 -9.01 2.74 5.08
N VAL A 290 -8.01 2.04 5.60
CA VAL A 290 -8.14 0.64 6.01
C VAL A 290 -9.21 0.51 7.10
N SER A 291 -9.23 1.43 8.06
CA SER A 291 -10.24 1.44 9.13
C SER A 291 -11.67 1.55 8.59
N LEU A 292 -11.88 2.33 7.52
CA LEU A 292 -13.19 2.42 6.87
C LEU A 292 -13.56 1.10 6.16
N LEU A 293 -12.60 0.43 5.52
CA LEU A 293 -12.84 -0.89 4.93
C LEU A 293 -13.29 -1.88 6.01
N GLU A 294 -12.61 -1.91 7.15
CA GLU A 294 -12.95 -2.78 8.29
C GLU A 294 -14.34 -2.46 8.86
N GLN A 295 -14.66 -1.16 9.04
CA GLN A 295 -15.99 -0.72 9.52
C GLN A 295 -17.12 -1.15 8.58
N LYS A 296 -16.85 -1.23 7.29
CA LYS A 296 -17.78 -1.76 6.28
C LYS A 296 -17.76 -3.30 6.16
N GLY A 297 -16.98 -3.98 6.99
CA GLY A 297 -16.91 -5.45 7.04
C GLY A 297 -15.94 -6.08 6.04
N TYR A 298 -15.09 -5.30 5.38
CA TYR A 298 -14.10 -5.80 4.45
C TYR A 298 -12.83 -6.28 5.18
N ASP A 299 -12.33 -7.44 4.77
CA ASP A 299 -11.01 -7.91 5.17
C ASP A 299 -9.92 -7.08 4.46
N PRO A 300 -8.95 -6.46 5.17
CA PRO A 300 -7.86 -5.74 4.54
C PRO A 300 -7.08 -6.54 3.51
N LEU A 301 -6.94 -7.87 3.69
CA LEU A 301 -6.25 -8.72 2.72
C LEU A 301 -7.06 -8.90 1.41
N ALA A 302 -8.37 -8.74 1.43
CA ALA A 302 -9.16 -8.68 0.21
C ALA A 302 -8.86 -7.41 -0.60
N TYR A 303 -8.57 -6.28 0.06
CA TYR A 303 -8.06 -5.07 -0.61
C TYR A 303 -6.65 -5.29 -1.16
N ARG A 304 -5.77 -5.97 -0.41
CA ARG A 304 -4.45 -6.38 -0.95
C ARG A 304 -4.62 -7.23 -2.20
N PHE A 305 -5.51 -8.22 -2.16
CA PHE A 305 -5.82 -9.07 -3.32
C PHE A 305 -6.35 -8.25 -4.51
N PHE A 306 -7.24 -7.29 -4.27
CA PHE A 306 -7.72 -6.33 -5.28
C PHE A 306 -6.57 -5.60 -5.97
N CYS A 307 -5.60 -5.09 -5.21
CA CYS A 307 -4.41 -4.44 -5.77
C CYS A 307 -3.57 -5.38 -6.63
N LEU A 308 -3.38 -6.64 -6.20
CA LEU A 308 -2.55 -7.62 -6.91
C LEU A 308 -3.15 -8.13 -8.22
N GLN A 309 -4.46 -7.96 -8.43
CA GLN A 309 -5.13 -8.33 -9.68
C GLN A 309 -4.77 -7.41 -10.85
N SER A 310 -4.15 -6.28 -10.59
CA SER A 310 -3.70 -5.32 -11.61
C SER A 310 -2.18 -5.17 -11.57
N HIS A 311 -1.58 -4.98 -12.75
CA HIS A 311 -0.16 -4.66 -12.85
C HIS A 311 0.13 -3.30 -12.20
N TYR A 312 1.25 -3.17 -11.46
CA TYR A 312 1.57 -1.96 -10.68
C TYR A 312 1.70 -0.67 -11.54
N ARG A 313 2.12 -0.80 -12.82
CA ARG A 313 2.22 0.32 -13.76
C ARG A 313 0.90 0.74 -14.41
N LYS A 314 -0.19 0.01 -14.18
CA LYS A 314 -1.51 0.38 -14.68
C LYS A 314 -2.30 1.09 -13.58
N SER A 315 -2.96 2.18 -13.96
CA SER A 315 -3.95 2.80 -13.06
C SER A 315 -5.03 1.79 -12.70
N LEU A 316 -5.43 1.81 -11.44
CA LEU A 316 -6.49 0.95 -10.90
C LEU A 316 -7.66 1.84 -10.47
N VAL A 317 -8.87 1.46 -10.82
CA VAL A 317 -10.08 2.20 -10.44
C VAL A 317 -10.72 1.51 -9.25
N PHE A 318 -10.81 2.23 -8.14
CA PHE A 318 -11.54 1.81 -6.96
C PHE A 318 -13.00 2.20 -7.07
N THR A 319 -13.86 1.21 -6.94
CA THR A 319 -15.28 1.35 -6.62
C THR A 319 -15.62 0.29 -5.57
N TRP A 320 -16.69 0.50 -4.82
CA TRP A 320 -17.15 -0.53 -3.88
C TRP A 320 -17.51 -1.82 -4.61
N GLU A 321 -18.11 -1.73 -5.80
CA GLU A 321 -18.43 -2.88 -6.65
C GLU A 321 -17.17 -3.65 -7.07
N ASN A 322 -16.10 -2.96 -7.49
CA ASN A 322 -14.84 -3.60 -7.84
C ASN A 322 -14.19 -4.29 -6.65
N LEU A 323 -14.28 -3.68 -5.45
CA LEU A 323 -13.83 -4.32 -4.22
C LEU A 323 -14.66 -5.54 -3.87
N ASP A 324 -16.01 -5.47 -3.97
CA ASP A 324 -16.91 -6.61 -3.74
C ASP A 324 -16.59 -7.79 -4.66
N ASN A 325 -16.31 -7.52 -5.94
CA ASN A 325 -15.88 -8.53 -6.90
C ASN A 325 -14.56 -9.19 -6.50
N ALA A 326 -13.59 -8.40 -6.00
CA ALA A 326 -12.31 -8.91 -5.50
C ALA A 326 -12.49 -9.74 -4.22
N VAL A 327 -13.34 -9.30 -3.30
CA VAL A 327 -13.72 -10.05 -2.08
C VAL A 327 -14.34 -11.40 -2.43
N ALA A 328 -15.28 -11.42 -3.36
CA ALA A 328 -15.93 -12.66 -3.82
C ALA A 328 -14.90 -13.62 -4.45
N ALA A 329 -13.98 -13.10 -5.27
CA ALA A 329 -12.91 -13.88 -5.88
C ALA A 329 -11.93 -14.43 -4.84
N TYR A 330 -11.53 -13.60 -3.87
CA TYR A 330 -10.62 -13.99 -2.78
C TYR A 330 -11.26 -15.08 -1.90
N ASN A 331 -12.51 -14.89 -1.48
CA ASN A 331 -13.25 -15.87 -0.69
C ASN A 331 -13.43 -17.19 -1.43
N LYS A 332 -13.71 -17.15 -2.73
CA LYS A 332 -13.81 -18.35 -3.60
C LYS A 332 -12.46 -19.07 -3.71
N LEU A 333 -11.35 -18.33 -3.79
CA LEU A 333 -10.01 -18.90 -3.78
C LEU A 333 -9.72 -19.59 -2.44
N LEU A 334 -10.00 -18.94 -1.31
CA LEU A 334 -9.84 -19.51 0.03
C LEU A 334 -10.69 -20.77 0.23
N ALA A 335 -11.94 -20.77 -0.22
CA ALA A 335 -12.81 -21.94 -0.13
C ALA A 335 -12.26 -23.14 -0.92
N LYS A 336 -11.70 -22.90 -2.12
CA LYS A 336 -11.06 -23.95 -2.90
C LYS A 336 -9.80 -24.51 -2.23
N ILE A 337 -8.99 -23.66 -1.61
CA ILE A 337 -7.82 -24.08 -0.83
C ILE A 337 -8.26 -24.83 0.43
N ALA A 338 -9.33 -24.40 1.08
CA ALA A 338 -9.90 -25.09 2.25
C ALA A 338 -10.42 -26.51 1.92
N ALA A 339 -10.80 -26.77 0.68
CA ALA A 339 -11.23 -28.09 0.22
C ALA A 339 -10.07 -29.09 0.01
N LEU A 340 -8.81 -28.60 -0.05
CA LEU A 340 -7.64 -29.46 -0.11
C LEU A 340 -7.43 -30.11 1.25
N THR A 341 -7.00 -31.39 1.27
CA THR A 341 -6.77 -32.15 2.51
C THR A 341 -5.29 -32.09 2.91
N PRO A 342 -4.94 -31.42 4.02
CA PRO A 342 -3.57 -31.40 4.50
C PRO A 342 -3.05 -32.83 4.78
N GLY A 343 -1.81 -33.10 4.36
CA GLY A 343 -1.19 -34.43 4.55
C GLY A 343 -1.70 -35.52 3.62
N LYS A 344 -2.58 -35.22 2.65
CA LYS A 344 -3.03 -36.18 1.66
C LYS A 344 -2.03 -36.32 0.52
N GLY A 345 -1.33 -37.44 0.50
CA GLY A 345 -0.24 -37.74 -0.42
C GLY A 345 1.06 -37.03 -0.07
N ASP A 346 2.14 -37.47 -0.71
CA ASP A 346 3.46 -36.86 -0.57
C ASP A 346 3.60 -35.68 -1.53
N VAL A 347 4.52 -34.77 -1.22
CA VAL A 347 4.89 -33.69 -2.13
C VAL A 347 5.64 -34.29 -3.32
N ASP A 348 5.14 -34.03 -4.53
CA ASP A 348 5.84 -34.36 -5.78
C ASP A 348 6.81 -33.19 -6.11
N PRO A 349 8.12 -33.42 -6.01
CA PRO A 349 9.12 -32.38 -6.23
C PRO A 349 9.11 -31.85 -7.67
N ALA A 350 8.86 -32.70 -8.66
CA ALA A 350 8.88 -32.30 -10.05
C ALA A 350 7.67 -31.38 -10.39
N ALA A 351 6.48 -31.76 -9.93
CA ALA A 351 5.28 -30.94 -10.08
C ALA A 351 5.40 -29.61 -9.30
N LEU A 352 6.00 -29.62 -8.11
CA LEU A 352 6.24 -28.40 -7.32
C LEU A 352 7.19 -27.46 -8.05
N GLU A 353 8.29 -27.95 -8.60
CA GLU A 353 9.25 -27.11 -9.33
C GLU A 353 8.64 -26.55 -10.63
N GLU A 354 7.81 -27.32 -11.34
CA GLU A 354 7.09 -26.80 -12.51
C GLU A 354 6.16 -25.63 -12.13
N LEU A 355 5.42 -25.75 -11.04
CA LEU A 355 4.53 -24.70 -10.55
C LEU A 355 5.32 -23.47 -10.10
N LYS A 356 6.43 -23.65 -9.39
CA LYS A 356 7.34 -22.57 -9.00
C LYS A 356 7.93 -21.85 -10.23
N ALA A 357 8.34 -22.60 -11.25
CA ALA A 357 8.85 -22.01 -12.49
C ALA A 357 7.82 -21.11 -13.18
N ARG A 358 6.53 -21.50 -13.17
CA ARG A 358 5.44 -20.65 -13.71
C ARG A 358 5.26 -19.37 -12.88
N PHE A 359 5.30 -19.47 -11.56
CA PHE A 359 5.19 -18.33 -10.67
C PHE A 359 6.37 -17.36 -10.86
N THR A 360 7.59 -17.89 -10.84
CA THR A 360 8.83 -17.13 -11.06
C THR A 360 8.81 -16.43 -12.42
N LYS A 361 8.38 -17.13 -13.49
CA LYS A 361 8.23 -16.53 -14.82
C LYS A 361 7.28 -15.33 -14.84
N ALA A 362 6.19 -15.38 -14.07
CA ALA A 362 5.27 -14.25 -13.96
C ALA A 362 5.92 -13.07 -13.21
N MET A 363 6.58 -13.34 -12.09
CA MET A 363 7.19 -12.32 -11.24
C MET A 363 8.45 -11.73 -11.86
N ASP A 364 9.28 -12.54 -12.53
CA ASP A 364 10.47 -12.08 -13.27
C ASP A 364 10.15 -11.17 -14.43
N ASN A 365 8.92 -11.20 -14.89
CA ASN A 365 8.43 -10.37 -15.98
C ASN A 365 7.79 -9.07 -15.47
N ASP A 366 8.60 -8.20 -14.87
CA ASP A 366 8.19 -6.88 -14.40
C ASP A 366 7.13 -6.96 -13.28
N LEU A 367 7.39 -7.81 -12.30
CA LEU A 367 6.52 -7.99 -11.11
C LEU A 367 5.03 -8.19 -11.48
N ASN A 368 4.75 -9.08 -12.43
CA ASN A 368 3.40 -9.28 -12.96
C ASN A 368 2.51 -10.06 -11.97
N THR A 369 2.04 -9.37 -10.95
CA THR A 369 1.20 -9.95 -9.90
C THR A 369 -0.12 -10.49 -10.41
N SER A 370 -0.71 -9.91 -11.46
CA SER A 370 -1.96 -10.40 -12.04
C SER A 370 -1.80 -11.79 -12.67
N MET A 371 -0.64 -12.03 -13.31
CA MET A 371 -0.30 -13.36 -13.80
C MET A 371 0.04 -14.31 -12.66
N ALA A 372 0.75 -13.85 -11.63
CA ALA A 372 1.05 -14.64 -10.44
C ALA A 372 -0.24 -15.11 -9.71
N VAL A 373 -1.25 -14.23 -9.60
CA VAL A 373 -2.58 -14.60 -9.10
C VAL A 373 -3.25 -15.66 -9.99
N THR A 374 -3.07 -15.60 -11.31
CA THR A 374 -3.56 -16.64 -12.23
C THR A 374 -2.90 -17.99 -11.94
N VAL A 375 -1.60 -18.02 -11.63
CA VAL A 375 -0.88 -19.25 -11.27
C VAL A 375 -1.47 -19.91 -10.01
N LEU A 376 -2.03 -19.16 -9.05
CA LEU A 376 -2.72 -19.76 -7.89
C LEU A 376 -3.90 -20.66 -8.34
N TYR A 377 -4.65 -20.24 -9.35
CA TYR A 377 -5.72 -21.05 -9.90
C TYR A 377 -5.22 -22.25 -10.71
N ASP A 378 -4.04 -22.12 -11.35
CA ASP A 378 -3.40 -23.23 -12.05
C ASP A 378 -2.92 -24.29 -11.06
N VAL A 379 -2.38 -23.90 -9.89
CA VAL A 379 -2.05 -24.83 -8.80
C VAL A 379 -3.26 -25.68 -8.41
N LEU A 380 -4.42 -25.04 -8.23
CA LEU A 380 -5.65 -25.74 -7.82
C LEU A 380 -6.15 -26.73 -8.88
N LYS A 381 -5.88 -26.48 -10.16
CA LYS A 381 -6.24 -27.34 -11.30
C LYS A 381 -5.19 -28.41 -11.62
N ALA A 382 -3.98 -28.27 -11.09
CA ALA A 382 -2.87 -29.18 -11.40
C ALA A 382 -3.21 -30.63 -11.03
N ARG A 383 -2.77 -31.55 -11.86
CA ARG A 383 -2.92 -33.02 -11.64
C ARG A 383 -1.80 -33.52 -10.73
N THR A 384 -1.85 -33.15 -9.45
CA THR A 384 -0.88 -33.54 -8.43
C THR A 384 -1.57 -33.69 -7.08
N THR A 385 -0.81 -34.08 -6.04
CA THR A 385 -1.33 -34.31 -4.69
C THR A 385 -1.75 -32.99 -4.01
N ASP A 386 -2.66 -33.08 -3.03
CA ASP A 386 -3.06 -31.92 -2.24
C ASP A 386 -1.86 -31.36 -1.44
N ALA A 387 -0.93 -32.23 -0.99
CA ALA A 387 0.30 -31.83 -0.34
C ALA A 387 1.17 -30.94 -1.25
N THR A 388 1.34 -31.30 -2.52
CA THR A 388 2.09 -30.50 -3.52
C THR A 388 1.42 -29.14 -3.75
N LYS A 389 0.09 -29.14 -3.90
CA LYS A 389 -0.68 -27.89 -4.10
C LYS A 389 -0.52 -26.93 -2.91
N LEU A 390 -0.66 -27.44 -1.70
CA LEU A 390 -0.48 -26.63 -0.49
C LEU A 390 0.95 -26.11 -0.37
N ALA A 391 1.96 -26.92 -0.66
CA ALA A 391 3.36 -26.50 -0.65
C ALA A 391 3.64 -25.39 -1.68
N ALA A 392 3.04 -25.47 -2.89
CA ALA A 392 3.15 -24.42 -3.89
C ALA A 392 2.46 -23.12 -3.43
N LEU A 393 1.24 -23.22 -2.89
CA LEU A 393 0.50 -22.06 -2.38
C LEU A 393 1.22 -21.37 -1.23
N ASP A 394 1.78 -22.13 -0.27
CA ASP A 394 2.60 -21.60 0.82
C ASP A 394 3.84 -20.87 0.30
N SER A 395 4.51 -21.46 -0.70
CA SER A 395 5.68 -20.86 -1.34
C SER A 395 5.33 -19.50 -1.99
N PHE A 396 4.25 -19.43 -2.75
CA PHE A 396 3.86 -18.22 -3.49
C PHE A 396 3.31 -17.14 -2.55
N ASP A 397 2.67 -17.54 -1.47
CA ASP A 397 2.11 -16.62 -0.48
C ASP A 397 3.19 -15.92 0.37
N GLN A 398 4.42 -16.44 0.40
CA GLN A 398 5.57 -15.70 0.95
C GLN A 398 5.80 -14.38 0.20
N VAL A 399 5.44 -14.33 -1.08
CA VAL A 399 5.54 -13.14 -1.94
C VAL A 399 4.22 -12.36 -1.95
N LEU A 400 3.10 -13.03 -2.20
CA LEU A 400 1.80 -12.37 -2.37
C LEU A 400 1.23 -11.84 -1.06
N GLY A 401 1.54 -12.49 0.06
CA GLY A 401 1.19 -12.04 1.41
C GLY A 401 -0.31 -12.01 1.68
N LEU A 402 -1.07 -12.96 1.09
CA LEU A 402 -2.52 -13.06 1.19
C LEU A 402 -3.02 -13.96 2.33
N LYS A 403 -2.09 -14.61 3.05
CA LYS A 403 -2.37 -15.58 4.14
C LYS A 403 -3.31 -16.71 3.69
N LEU A 404 -3.07 -17.24 2.49
CA LEU A 404 -3.98 -18.16 1.80
C LEU A 404 -4.23 -19.44 2.59
N THR A 405 -3.17 -20.13 2.98
CA THR A 405 -3.28 -21.43 3.70
C THR A 405 -3.69 -21.25 5.14
N GLU A 406 -3.25 -20.18 5.82
CA GLU A 406 -3.66 -19.82 7.19
C GLU A 406 -5.16 -19.55 7.25
N LYS A 407 -5.70 -18.71 6.36
CA LYS A 407 -7.12 -18.41 6.30
C LYS A 407 -7.96 -19.61 5.85
N ALA A 408 -7.46 -20.40 4.89
CA ALA A 408 -8.12 -21.64 4.48
C ALA A 408 -8.17 -22.65 5.63
N ALA A 409 -7.12 -22.75 6.46
CA ALA A 409 -7.14 -23.60 7.64
C ALA A 409 -8.16 -23.12 8.68
N SER A 410 -8.31 -21.82 8.87
CA SER A 410 -9.32 -21.24 9.74
C SER A 410 -10.74 -21.54 9.23
N LEU A 411 -10.97 -21.43 7.91
CA LEU A 411 -12.24 -21.81 7.28
C LEU A 411 -12.57 -23.29 7.51
N ARG A 412 -11.59 -24.21 7.33
CA ARG A 412 -11.79 -25.64 7.61
C ARG A 412 -12.22 -25.89 9.06
N LYS A 413 -11.57 -25.24 10.01
CA LYS A 413 -11.91 -25.36 11.44
C LYS A 413 -13.34 -24.86 11.72
N THR A 414 -13.72 -23.74 11.15
CA THR A 414 -15.07 -23.18 11.29
C THR A 414 -16.10 -24.12 10.67
N GLN A 415 -15.83 -24.67 9.48
CA GLN A 415 -16.72 -25.65 8.82
C GLN A 415 -16.79 -26.96 9.59
N ALA A 416 -15.70 -27.44 10.21
CA ALA A 416 -15.69 -28.65 11.02
C ALA A 416 -16.36 -28.46 12.38
N ALA A 417 -16.32 -27.23 12.94
CA ALA A 417 -16.98 -26.86 14.17
C ALA A 417 -18.47 -26.51 13.96
N ALA A 418 -18.88 -26.21 12.71
CA ALA A 418 -20.27 -26.11 12.37
C ALA A 418 -20.92 -27.50 12.58
N PRO A 419 -22.05 -27.62 13.30
CA PRO A 419 -22.71 -28.91 13.46
C PRO A 419 -22.91 -29.52 12.11
N ALA A 420 -22.55 -30.84 12.00
CA ALA A 420 -22.58 -31.62 10.77
C ALA A 420 -23.85 -31.28 9.96
N ALA A 421 -23.63 -30.98 8.67
CA ALA A 421 -24.67 -30.53 7.75
C ALA A 421 -25.93 -31.41 7.85
N GLY A 422 -26.94 -30.94 8.56
CA GLY A 422 -28.17 -31.62 8.91
C GLY A 422 -28.95 -30.92 10.01
N GLY A 423 -28.34 -30.07 10.77
CA GLY A 423 -29.01 -29.31 11.83
C GLY A 423 -29.65 -28.03 11.31
N PHE A 424 -30.96 -28.04 11.15
CA PHE A 424 -31.74 -26.85 10.89
C PHE A 424 -31.55 -25.85 12.06
N THR A 425 -30.98 -24.68 11.76
CA THR A 425 -30.70 -23.64 12.77
C THR A 425 -31.88 -22.70 12.90
N VAL A 426 -32.23 -22.38 14.15
CA VAL A 426 -33.24 -21.38 14.47
C VAL A 426 -32.53 -20.29 15.28
N VAL A 427 -32.56 -19.05 14.80
CA VAL A 427 -31.86 -17.92 15.42
C VAL A 427 -32.84 -16.79 15.66
N CYS A 428 -32.92 -16.33 16.92
CA CYS A 428 -33.66 -15.11 17.26
C CYS A 428 -32.76 -13.88 16.97
N GLU A 429 -33.26 -12.92 16.19
CA GLU A 429 -32.52 -11.70 15.82
C GLU A 429 -32.34 -10.76 17.03
N ASP A 430 -33.24 -10.80 17.98
CA ASP A 430 -33.22 -9.97 19.20
C ASP A 430 -32.44 -10.64 20.34
N GLY A 431 -31.79 -11.79 20.11
CA GLY A 431 -31.00 -12.53 21.09
C GLY A 431 -31.83 -13.25 22.18
N GLY A 432 -33.14 -13.27 22.04
CA GLY A 432 -34.07 -14.00 22.94
C GLY A 432 -34.08 -15.51 22.69
N GLN A 433 -34.56 -16.28 23.62
CA GLN A 433 -34.86 -17.71 23.50
C GLN A 433 -36.34 -17.94 23.79
N ASP A 434 -37.05 -18.58 22.87
CA ASP A 434 -38.42 -19.02 23.04
C ASP A 434 -38.57 -20.46 22.52
N PRO A 435 -38.52 -21.46 23.45
CA PRO A 435 -38.56 -22.87 23.09
C PRO A 435 -39.83 -23.27 22.30
N GLN A 436 -40.96 -22.60 22.53
CA GLN A 436 -42.20 -22.89 21.83
C GLN A 436 -42.17 -22.39 20.39
N VAL A 437 -41.69 -21.15 20.19
CA VAL A 437 -41.47 -20.57 18.85
C VAL A 437 -40.47 -21.39 18.06
N GLU A 438 -39.36 -21.77 18.66
CA GLU A 438 -38.34 -22.58 18.03
C GLU A 438 -38.84 -23.97 17.62
N ALA A 439 -39.68 -24.60 18.49
CA ALA A 439 -40.30 -25.89 18.16
C ALA A 439 -41.27 -25.80 16.96
N LEU A 440 -42.08 -24.75 16.88
CA LEU A 440 -42.95 -24.48 15.74
C LEU A 440 -42.15 -24.23 14.45
N ILE A 441 -41.09 -23.47 14.53
CA ILE A 441 -40.17 -23.21 13.37
C ILE A 441 -39.55 -24.51 12.85
N ARG A 442 -39.14 -25.40 13.79
CA ARG A 442 -38.60 -26.74 13.41
C ARG A 442 -39.67 -27.62 12.77
N ALA A 443 -40.88 -27.68 13.35
CA ALA A 443 -41.99 -28.41 12.82
C ALA A 443 -42.38 -27.95 11.39
N ARG A 444 -42.36 -26.62 11.16
CA ARG A 444 -42.58 -26.06 9.83
C ARG A 444 -41.50 -26.52 8.83
N ALA A 445 -40.23 -26.55 9.25
CA ALA A 445 -39.16 -27.03 8.37
C ALA A 445 -39.30 -28.51 8.04
N ASP A 446 -39.70 -29.34 9.01
CA ASP A 446 -39.96 -30.76 8.79
C ASP A 446 -41.16 -30.97 7.86
N ALA A 447 -42.25 -30.20 8.01
CA ALA A 447 -43.38 -30.22 7.07
C ALA A 447 -42.98 -29.85 5.65
N LYS A 448 -42.14 -28.81 5.46
CA LYS A 448 -41.57 -28.46 4.14
C LYS A 448 -40.74 -29.59 3.56
N LYS A 449 -39.87 -30.22 4.37
CA LYS A 449 -39.06 -31.36 3.95
C LYS A 449 -39.90 -32.57 3.52
N ALA A 450 -41.00 -32.79 4.22
CA ALA A 450 -42.00 -33.82 3.88
C ALA A 450 -42.93 -33.43 2.70
N LYS A 451 -42.74 -32.27 2.08
CA LYS A 451 -43.61 -31.70 1.03
C LYS A 451 -45.04 -31.45 1.48
N ASN A 452 -45.30 -31.39 2.78
CA ASN A 452 -46.59 -31.03 3.34
C ASN A 452 -46.71 -29.51 3.49
N PHE A 453 -46.96 -28.85 2.35
CA PHE A 453 -46.99 -27.37 2.30
C PHE A 453 -48.18 -26.78 3.06
N ALA A 454 -49.32 -27.49 3.09
CA ALA A 454 -50.48 -27.04 3.84
C ALA A 454 -50.21 -26.91 5.35
N GLU A 455 -49.50 -27.87 5.94
CA GLU A 455 -49.09 -27.82 7.34
C GLU A 455 -47.99 -26.76 7.59
N ALA A 456 -47.05 -26.63 6.66
CA ALA A 456 -46.02 -25.59 6.74
C ALA A 456 -46.61 -24.16 6.72
N ASP A 457 -47.63 -23.93 5.91
CA ASP A 457 -48.37 -22.67 5.84
C ASP A 457 -49.21 -22.42 7.09
N ARG A 458 -49.90 -23.45 7.59
CA ARG A 458 -50.62 -23.37 8.85
C ARG A 458 -49.74 -22.93 10.02
N ILE A 459 -48.56 -23.54 10.15
CA ILE A 459 -47.59 -23.19 11.21
C ILE A 459 -47.04 -21.77 11.01
N ARG A 460 -46.79 -21.32 9.79
CA ARG A 460 -46.37 -19.94 9.51
C ARG A 460 -47.46 -18.95 9.99
N ASP A 461 -48.71 -19.22 9.70
CA ASP A 461 -49.80 -18.34 10.05
C ASP A 461 -50.03 -18.35 11.58
N GLU A 462 -49.83 -19.48 12.25
CA GLU A 462 -49.83 -19.59 13.73
C GLU A 462 -48.71 -18.75 14.35
N LEU A 463 -47.46 -18.81 13.84
CA LEU A 463 -46.34 -17.96 14.29
C LEU A 463 -46.65 -16.49 14.09
N LYS A 464 -47.21 -16.11 12.95
CA LYS A 464 -47.61 -14.73 12.66
C LYS A 464 -48.71 -14.24 13.61
N ALA A 465 -49.70 -15.09 13.96
CA ALA A 465 -50.73 -14.76 14.94
C ALA A 465 -50.16 -14.55 16.35
N GLN A 466 -49.02 -15.15 16.68
CA GLN A 466 -48.27 -14.95 17.91
C GLN A 466 -47.31 -13.74 17.86
N GLY A 467 -47.35 -12.92 16.83
CA GLY A 467 -46.47 -11.77 16.64
C GLY A 467 -45.03 -12.18 16.31
N VAL A 468 -44.80 -13.33 15.67
CA VAL A 468 -43.47 -13.81 15.30
C VAL A 468 -43.30 -13.69 13.80
N GLU A 469 -42.32 -12.89 13.39
CA GLU A 469 -41.87 -12.82 11.99
C GLU A 469 -40.71 -13.79 11.75
N ILE A 470 -40.80 -14.57 10.67
CA ILE A 470 -39.80 -15.56 10.31
C ILE A 470 -39.21 -15.27 8.92
N THR A 471 -37.89 -15.43 8.78
CA THR A 471 -37.15 -15.31 7.51
C THR A 471 -36.39 -16.60 7.26
N ASP A 472 -36.71 -17.28 6.16
CA ASP A 472 -35.98 -18.49 5.72
C ASP A 472 -34.55 -18.06 5.24
N VAL A 473 -33.53 -18.72 5.75
CA VAL A 473 -32.12 -18.51 5.37
C VAL A 473 -31.48 -19.86 4.96
N PRO A 474 -30.39 -19.89 4.21
CA PRO A 474 -29.71 -21.14 3.88
C PRO A 474 -29.35 -21.93 5.16
N GLY A 475 -29.94 -23.13 5.29
CA GLY A 475 -29.71 -24.02 6.45
C GLY A 475 -30.47 -23.67 7.72
N GLY A 476 -31.46 -22.74 7.70
CA GLY A 476 -32.22 -22.41 8.90
C GLY A 476 -33.30 -21.36 8.73
N VAL A 477 -33.75 -20.82 9.85
CA VAL A 477 -34.72 -19.71 9.93
C VAL A 477 -34.26 -18.71 10.97
N ARG A 478 -34.34 -17.43 10.63
CA ARG A 478 -34.26 -16.32 11.60
C ARG A 478 -35.68 -15.90 11.98
N TRP A 479 -35.84 -15.49 13.23
CA TRP A 479 -37.11 -15.00 13.74
C TRP A 479 -36.92 -13.83 14.68
N LYS A 480 -37.91 -12.96 14.75
CA LYS A 480 -38.03 -11.87 15.74
C LYS A 480 -39.47 -11.72 16.17
N ARG A 481 -39.71 -11.10 17.35
CA ARG A 481 -41.06 -10.65 17.73
C ARG A 481 -41.38 -9.32 17.04
N ALA A 482 -42.59 -9.19 16.49
CA ALA A 482 -43.09 -7.97 15.85
C ALA A 482 -43.38 -6.87 16.86
#